data_d5dbed5e06330f216b641fe7adb5f14f
#
_entry.id   d5dbed5e06330f216b641fe7adb5f14f
#
_cell.length_a   1.000
_cell.length_b   1.000
_cell.length_c   1.000
_cell.angle_alpha   90.00
_cell.angle_beta   90.00
_cell.angle_gamma   90.00
#
_symmetry.space_group_name_H-M   'P 1'
#
loop_
_entity.id
_entity.type
_entity.pdbx_description
1 polymer ?
#
loop_
_entity_poly.entity_id
_entity_poly.type
_entity_poly.pdbx_seq_one_letter_code
_entity_poly.pdbx_strand_id
1 'polypeptide(L)'
;KKKGFPAEFSAGVQCVAGTIGPIIPPSIPMVVYAVSAGESVGEMFAGGVIPGIIYAAMLMVVSAIICKKKGFGEESKVKFDSHEVWLAFKDSIWALLVPIIILGGIYSGIFTPTEAGAVAAAYGLFAGTFIYKELNLKDIGRLLIDIAGNTSLVLLIIGCAGAFTWFLNMQGITASIGAWFEAVSSSKFIFMALTILLLLFMGCFMETCASVLMITPVLLPVATSLGIDPVYFGVIVCMTLSLGMATPPVGEDLYIAATIAGIKFEQEVKYVMPLVLAAIIAILICTAVPGIVMFLPGLFFG
;
A
#
# COMPACT_ATOMS: atom_id res chain seq x y z
N LYS A 1 7.94 -24.08 -2.65
CA LYS A 1 8.74 -25.34 -2.51
C LYS A 1 8.02 -26.52 -3.15
N LYS A 2 6.74 -26.82 -2.80
CA LYS A 2 5.98 -27.99 -3.33
C LYS A 2 5.76 -27.98 -4.85
N LYS A 3 5.84 -26.83 -5.49
CA LYS A 3 5.60 -26.63 -6.94
C LYS A 3 6.88 -26.32 -7.73
N GLY A 4 8.07 -26.66 -7.24
CA GLY A 4 9.35 -26.47 -7.93
C GLY A 4 9.87 -25.04 -7.96
N PHE A 5 9.32 -24.13 -7.15
CA PHE A 5 9.87 -22.78 -7.02
C PHE A 5 10.90 -22.69 -5.89
N PRO A 6 12.07 -22.03 -6.11
CA PRO A 6 13.01 -21.74 -5.05
C PRO A 6 12.39 -20.91 -3.93
N ALA A 7 12.76 -21.20 -2.68
CA ALA A 7 12.24 -20.48 -1.53
C ALA A 7 12.56 -18.99 -1.60
N GLU A 8 13.75 -18.65 -2.05
CA GLU A 8 14.27 -17.31 -2.18
C GLU A 8 13.51 -16.48 -3.21
N PHE A 9 13.13 -17.11 -4.33
CA PHE A 9 12.29 -16.46 -5.34
C PHE A 9 10.85 -16.26 -4.83
N SER A 10 10.29 -17.29 -4.19
CA SER A 10 8.94 -17.22 -3.64
C SER A 10 8.82 -16.18 -2.53
N ALA A 11 9.82 -16.09 -1.64
CA ALA A 11 9.88 -15.07 -0.61
C ALA A 11 9.96 -13.67 -1.22
N GLY A 12 10.89 -13.46 -2.17
CA GLY A 12 11.06 -12.16 -2.83
C GLY A 12 9.82 -11.70 -3.61
N VAL A 13 9.12 -12.62 -4.30
CA VAL A 13 7.84 -12.27 -4.96
C VAL A 13 6.78 -11.91 -3.92
N GLN A 14 6.66 -12.68 -2.83
CA GLN A 14 5.68 -12.42 -1.78
C GLN A 14 5.96 -11.11 -1.05
N CYS A 15 7.24 -10.80 -0.78
CA CYS A 15 7.67 -9.55 -0.17
C CYS A 15 7.20 -8.34 -1.00
N VAL A 16 7.59 -8.27 -2.28
CA VAL A 16 7.22 -7.12 -3.13
C VAL A 16 5.74 -7.12 -3.49
N ALA A 17 5.09 -8.29 -3.65
CA ALA A 17 3.66 -8.36 -3.86
C ALA A 17 2.85 -7.91 -2.64
N GLY A 18 3.39 -8.08 -1.43
CA GLY A 18 2.80 -7.57 -0.19
C GLY A 18 2.57 -6.05 -0.21
N THR A 19 3.48 -5.31 -0.87
CA THR A 19 3.36 -3.85 -1.00
C THR A 19 2.17 -3.38 -1.85
N ILE A 20 1.49 -4.28 -2.57
CA ILE A 20 0.25 -3.97 -3.31
C ILE A 20 -0.91 -3.69 -2.35
N GLY A 21 -0.95 -4.36 -1.20
CA GLY A 21 -2.02 -4.22 -0.21
C GLY A 21 -2.24 -2.77 0.26
N PRO A 22 -1.19 -2.04 0.64
CA PRO A 22 -1.30 -0.61 0.97
C PRO A 22 -1.68 0.31 -0.21
N ILE A 23 -1.64 -0.18 -1.45
CA ILE A 23 -1.92 0.62 -2.66
C ILE A 23 -3.34 0.38 -3.17
N ILE A 24 -3.78 -0.88 -3.23
CA ILE A 24 -5.14 -1.23 -3.69
C ILE A 24 -6.14 -1.08 -2.53
N PRO A 25 -7.23 -0.33 -2.71
CA PRO A 25 -8.21 -0.14 -1.64
C PRO A 25 -8.96 -1.43 -1.25
N PRO A 26 -9.37 -1.52 0.02
CA PRO A 26 -9.20 -0.54 1.10
C PRO A 26 -7.78 -0.54 1.69
N SER A 27 -7.20 0.65 1.92
CA SER A 27 -5.81 0.85 2.31
C SER A 27 -5.70 1.72 3.56
N ILE A 28 -5.04 1.21 4.60
CA ILE A 28 -4.81 1.96 5.85
C ILE A 28 -3.92 3.20 5.61
N PRO A 29 -2.76 3.12 4.92
CA PRO A 29 -1.95 4.31 4.64
C PRO A 29 -2.69 5.40 3.87
N MET A 30 -3.59 5.05 2.96
CA MET A 30 -4.41 6.03 2.24
C MET A 30 -5.43 6.71 3.16
N VAL A 31 -6.02 5.97 4.11
CA VAL A 31 -6.89 6.58 5.14
C VAL A 31 -6.09 7.54 6.01
N VAL A 32 -4.91 7.11 6.48
CA VAL A 32 -4.03 7.94 7.32
C VAL A 32 -3.59 9.20 6.58
N TYR A 33 -3.24 9.07 5.30
CA TYR A 33 -2.90 10.24 4.47
C TYR A 33 -4.11 11.17 4.33
N ALA A 34 -5.28 10.67 3.94
CA ALA A 34 -6.49 11.46 3.75
C ALA A 34 -6.82 12.28 5.01
N VAL A 35 -6.78 11.65 6.19
CA VAL A 35 -7.01 12.32 7.47
C VAL A 35 -5.95 13.39 7.74
N SER A 36 -4.67 13.09 7.49
CA SER A 36 -3.56 14.04 7.70
C SER A 36 -3.58 15.23 6.73
N ALA A 37 -4.03 14.98 5.49
CA ALA A 37 -4.11 15.98 4.44
C ALA A 37 -5.43 16.78 4.45
N GLY A 38 -6.46 16.30 5.15
CA GLY A 38 -7.81 16.87 5.10
C GLY A 38 -8.57 16.53 3.81
N GLU A 39 -8.21 15.41 3.16
CA GLU A 39 -8.75 14.97 1.88
C GLU A 39 -9.78 13.85 2.03
N SER A 40 -10.53 13.59 0.96
CA SER A 40 -11.52 12.51 0.91
C SER A 40 -10.87 11.14 0.85
N VAL A 41 -11.22 10.25 1.81
CA VAL A 41 -10.79 8.84 1.78
C VAL A 41 -11.34 8.12 0.55
N GLY A 42 -12.57 8.47 0.11
CA GLY A 42 -13.16 7.90 -1.11
C GLY A 42 -12.37 8.25 -2.35
N GLU A 43 -11.96 9.51 -2.50
CA GLU A 43 -11.11 9.94 -3.62
C GLU A 43 -9.74 9.29 -3.59
N MET A 44 -9.11 9.19 -2.41
CA MET A 44 -7.84 8.46 -2.25
C MET A 44 -7.97 7.00 -2.66
N PHE A 45 -9.05 6.34 -2.27
CA PHE A 45 -9.30 4.96 -2.66
C PHE A 45 -9.52 4.84 -4.18
N ALA A 46 -10.33 5.71 -4.77
CA ALA A 46 -10.52 5.72 -6.22
C ALA A 46 -9.19 5.92 -6.96
N GLY A 47 -8.36 6.86 -6.48
CA GLY A 47 -7.05 7.16 -7.03
C GLY A 47 -6.05 5.99 -6.98
N GLY A 48 -6.18 5.09 -5.99
CA GLY A 48 -5.28 3.95 -5.82
C GLY A 48 -5.55 2.75 -6.72
N VAL A 49 -6.76 2.60 -7.25
CA VAL A 49 -7.17 1.39 -8.00
C VAL A 49 -6.34 1.18 -9.25
N ILE A 50 -6.32 2.15 -10.17
CA ILE A 50 -5.61 2.01 -11.45
C ILE A 50 -4.09 1.90 -11.26
N PRO A 51 -3.46 2.78 -10.44
CA PRO A 51 -2.05 2.61 -10.10
C PRO A 51 -1.70 1.24 -9.51
N GLY A 52 -2.55 0.73 -8.59
CA GLY A 52 -2.35 -0.59 -8.01
C GLY A 52 -2.43 -1.73 -9.03
N ILE A 53 -3.34 -1.64 -10.01
CA ILE A 53 -3.42 -2.61 -11.10
C ILE A 53 -2.18 -2.55 -11.99
N ILE A 54 -1.70 -1.36 -12.35
CA ILE A 54 -0.48 -1.18 -13.15
C ILE A 54 0.73 -1.75 -12.40
N TYR A 55 0.83 -1.45 -11.11
CA TYR A 55 1.90 -1.94 -10.25
C TYR A 55 1.89 -3.48 -10.18
N ALA A 56 0.74 -4.10 -9.93
CA ALA A 56 0.57 -5.55 -9.92
C ALA A 56 0.92 -6.19 -11.28
N ALA A 57 0.47 -5.59 -12.39
CA ALA A 57 0.76 -6.08 -13.74
C ALA A 57 2.26 -6.06 -14.03
N MET A 58 2.97 -5.00 -13.64
CA MET A 58 4.42 -4.91 -13.80
C MET A 58 5.15 -6.00 -13.02
N LEU A 59 4.74 -6.27 -11.77
CA LEU A 59 5.31 -7.34 -10.96
C LEU A 59 5.03 -8.72 -11.58
N MET A 60 3.81 -8.96 -12.07
CA MET A 60 3.46 -10.22 -12.76
C MET A 60 4.31 -10.44 -14.00
N VAL A 61 4.50 -9.42 -14.84
CA VAL A 61 5.32 -9.51 -16.05
C VAL A 61 6.76 -9.86 -15.72
N VAL A 62 7.37 -9.16 -14.75
CA VAL A 62 8.78 -9.40 -14.37
C VAL A 62 8.93 -10.76 -13.70
N SER A 63 8.00 -11.17 -12.84
CA SER A 63 7.99 -12.52 -12.24
C SER A 63 7.91 -13.61 -13.31
N ALA A 64 7.03 -13.45 -14.30
CA ALA A 64 6.90 -14.39 -15.40
C ALA A 64 8.18 -14.49 -16.26
N ILE A 65 8.84 -13.33 -16.52
CA ILE A 65 10.11 -13.31 -17.25
C ILE A 65 11.20 -14.06 -16.47
N ILE A 66 11.29 -13.85 -15.15
CA ILE A 66 12.27 -14.54 -14.29
C ILE A 66 12.00 -16.05 -14.29
N CYS A 67 10.74 -16.46 -14.10
CA CYS A 67 10.36 -17.88 -14.14
C CYS A 67 10.73 -18.54 -15.48
N LYS A 68 10.39 -17.91 -16.60
CA LYS A 68 10.71 -18.41 -17.95
C LYS A 68 12.22 -18.51 -18.19
N LYS A 69 13.01 -17.51 -17.77
CA LYS A 69 14.47 -17.52 -17.95
C LYS A 69 15.18 -18.56 -17.09
N LYS A 70 14.66 -18.85 -15.90
CA LYS A 70 15.29 -19.75 -14.93
C LYS A 70 14.66 -21.14 -14.88
N GLY A 71 13.62 -21.41 -15.67
CA GLY A 71 12.92 -22.69 -15.69
C GLY A 71 12.16 -22.99 -14.39
N PHE A 72 11.78 -21.95 -13.61
CA PHE A 72 11.07 -22.15 -12.35
C PHE A 72 9.62 -22.59 -12.61
N GLY A 73 9.16 -23.62 -11.89
CA GLY A 73 7.79 -24.10 -11.98
C GLY A 73 7.47 -24.95 -13.23
N GLU A 74 8.46 -25.37 -14.02
CA GLU A 74 8.22 -26.21 -15.20
C GLU A 74 7.58 -27.55 -14.86
N GLU A 75 7.91 -28.11 -13.69
CA GLU A 75 7.32 -29.35 -13.20
C GLU A 75 5.87 -29.22 -12.73
N SER A 76 5.39 -28.00 -12.52
CA SER A 76 4.06 -27.72 -12.00
C SER A 76 3.11 -27.11 -13.02
N LYS A 77 3.22 -27.47 -14.30
CA LYS A 77 2.25 -27.06 -15.35
C LYS A 77 0.88 -27.65 -15.05
N VAL A 78 0.16 -27.03 -14.13
CA VAL A 78 -1.25 -27.33 -13.89
C VAL A 78 -2.03 -26.78 -15.07
N LYS A 79 -2.80 -27.64 -15.75
CA LYS A 79 -3.74 -27.17 -16.78
C LYS A 79 -4.78 -26.30 -16.12
N PHE A 80 -5.16 -25.21 -16.79
CA PHE A 80 -6.26 -24.37 -16.33
C PHE A 80 -7.54 -25.21 -16.30
N ASP A 81 -8.12 -25.36 -15.11
CA ASP A 81 -9.41 -26.01 -14.91
C ASP A 81 -10.43 -24.95 -14.47
N SER A 82 -11.36 -24.65 -15.36
CA SER A 82 -12.43 -23.67 -15.10
C SER A 82 -13.37 -24.12 -13.98
N HIS A 83 -13.50 -25.43 -13.77
CA HIS A 83 -14.34 -25.96 -12.70
C HIS A 83 -13.71 -25.74 -11.31
N GLU A 84 -12.39 -25.99 -11.17
CA GLU A 84 -11.67 -25.69 -9.93
C GLU A 84 -11.70 -24.17 -9.60
N VAL A 85 -11.53 -23.33 -10.62
CA VAL A 85 -11.63 -21.86 -10.46
C VAL A 85 -13.02 -21.46 -10.00
N TRP A 86 -14.08 -22.05 -10.57
CA TRP A 86 -15.46 -21.78 -10.16
C TRP A 86 -15.76 -22.22 -8.73
N LEU A 87 -15.27 -23.38 -8.31
CA LEU A 87 -15.41 -23.86 -6.93
C LEU A 87 -14.68 -22.93 -5.96
N ALA A 88 -13.43 -22.58 -6.26
CA ALA A 88 -12.64 -21.65 -5.43
C ALA A 88 -13.33 -20.26 -5.32
N PHE A 89 -13.89 -19.75 -6.41
CA PHE A 89 -14.66 -18.50 -6.41
C PHE A 89 -15.90 -18.59 -5.50
N LYS A 90 -16.65 -19.70 -5.61
CA LYS A 90 -17.84 -19.93 -4.80
C LYS A 90 -17.51 -20.02 -3.31
N ASP A 91 -16.41 -20.67 -2.96
CA ASP A 91 -15.95 -20.77 -1.58
C ASP A 91 -15.45 -19.43 -1.01
N SER A 92 -14.89 -18.58 -1.88
CA SER A 92 -14.33 -17.28 -1.50
C SER A 92 -15.33 -16.12 -1.56
N ILE A 93 -16.53 -16.33 -2.09
CA ILE A 93 -17.48 -15.24 -2.38
C ILE A 93 -17.81 -14.39 -1.15
N TRP A 94 -17.96 -15.02 0.00
CA TRP A 94 -18.25 -14.32 1.26
C TRP A 94 -17.08 -13.43 1.71
N ALA A 95 -15.84 -13.87 1.50
CA ALA A 95 -14.67 -13.05 1.78
C ALA A 95 -14.53 -11.88 0.79
N LEU A 96 -14.86 -12.12 -0.49
CA LEU A 96 -14.83 -11.10 -1.55
C LEU A 96 -15.91 -10.02 -1.37
N LEU A 97 -16.95 -10.28 -0.59
CA LEU A 97 -17.95 -9.26 -0.27
C LEU A 97 -17.41 -8.16 0.66
N VAL A 98 -16.36 -8.42 1.45
CA VAL A 98 -15.80 -7.40 2.37
C VAL A 98 -15.32 -6.14 1.62
N PRO A 99 -14.44 -6.23 0.62
CA PRO A 99 -14.07 -5.06 -0.18
C PRO A 99 -15.26 -4.41 -0.88
N ILE A 100 -16.22 -5.21 -1.36
CA ILE A 100 -17.43 -4.69 -2.03
C ILE A 100 -18.29 -3.88 -1.07
N ILE A 101 -18.46 -4.35 0.18
CA ILE A 101 -19.20 -3.63 1.22
C ILE A 101 -18.52 -2.30 1.52
N ILE A 102 -17.20 -2.29 1.70
CA ILE A 102 -16.45 -1.08 2.03
C ILE A 102 -16.52 -0.08 0.88
N LEU A 103 -16.05 -0.48 -0.30
CA LEU A 103 -15.94 0.42 -1.45
C LEU A 103 -17.32 0.80 -1.99
N GLY A 104 -18.23 -0.17 -2.09
CA GLY A 104 -19.61 0.08 -2.53
C GLY A 104 -20.35 1.02 -1.59
N GLY A 105 -20.19 0.87 -0.28
CA GLY A 105 -20.78 1.74 0.72
C GLY A 105 -20.24 3.17 0.68
N ILE A 106 -18.93 3.33 0.52
CA ILE A 106 -18.28 4.65 0.42
C ILE A 106 -18.64 5.34 -0.91
N TYR A 107 -18.49 4.65 -2.05
CA TYR A 107 -18.71 5.26 -3.37
C TYR A 107 -20.18 5.56 -3.66
N SER A 108 -21.10 4.81 -3.04
CA SER A 108 -22.53 5.13 -3.13
C SER A 108 -22.96 6.29 -2.21
N GLY A 109 -22.07 6.77 -1.33
CA GLY A 109 -22.39 7.81 -0.34
C GLY A 109 -23.27 7.33 0.81
N ILE A 110 -23.55 6.01 0.91
CA ILE A 110 -24.39 5.44 1.99
C ILE A 110 -23.62 5.44 3.32
N PHE A 111 -22.32 5.17 3.29
CA PHE A 111 -21.47 5.07 4.46
C PHE A 111 -20.30 6.06 4.39
N THR A 112 -19.99 6.65 5.53
CA THR A 112 -18.68 7.23 5.75
C THR A 112 -17.61 6.13 5.80
N PRO A 113 -16.32 6.42 5.58
CA PRO A 113 -15.25 5.41 5.69
C PRO A 113 -15.23 4.68 7.04
N THR A 114 -15.53 5.39 8.14
CA THR A 114 -15.61 4.82 9.48
C THR A 114 -16.78 3.85 9.63
N GLU A 115 -17.96 4.21 9.13
CA GLU A 115 -19.14 3.35 9.13
C GLU A 115 -18.93 2.12 8.23
N ALA A 116 -18.34 2.29 7.05
CA ALA A 116 -18.01 1.19 6.15
C ALA A 116 -17.05 0.19 6.83
N GLY A 117 -16.05 0.68 7.57
CA GLY A 117 -15.16 -0.15 8.36
C GLY A 117 -15.88 -0.93 9.46
N ALA A 118 -16.79 -0.27 10.19
CA ALA A 118 -17.59 -0.91 11.24
C ALA A 118 -18.52 -2.01 10.68
N VAL A 119 -19.20 -1.72 9.56
CA VAL A 119 -20.05 -2.70 8.86
C VAL A 119 -19.23 -3.88 8.36
N ALA A 120 -18.07 -3.64 7.76
CA ALA A 120 -17.16 -4.68 7.29
C ALA A 120 -16.63 -5.55 8.43
N ALA A 121 -16.29 -4.96 9.57
CA ALA A 121 -15.86 -5.71 10.76
C ALA A 121 -16.99 -6.60 11.31
N ALA A 122 -18.21 -6.07 11.43
CA ALA A 122 -19.37 -6.84 11.84
C ALA A 122 -19.67 -7.99 10.87
N TYR A 123 -19.59 -7.71 9.55
CA TYR A 123 -19.74 -8.71 8.52
C TYR A 123 -18.65 -9.78 8.58
N GLY A 124 -17.39 -9.39 8.75
CA GLY A 124 -16.26 -10.32 8.87
C GLY A 124 -16.39 -11.25 10.07
N LEU A 125 -16.82 -10.74 11.24
CA LEU A 125 -17.14 -11.54 12.43
C LEU A 125 -18.29 -12.52 12.15
N PHE A 126 -19.34 -12.07 11.49
CA PHE A 126 -20.47 -12.92 11.09
C PHE A 126 -20.02 -14.04 10.14
N ALA A 127 -19.31 -13.70 9.07
CA ALA A 127 -18.84 -14.67 8.09
C ALA A 127 -17.86 -15.69 8.71
N GLY A 128 -16.89 -15.22 9.49
CA GLY A 128 -15.91 -16.08 10.15
C GLY A 128 -16.52 -17.03 11.18
N THR A 129 -17.57 -16.58 11.89
CA THR A 129 -18.22 -17.39 12.93
C THR A 129 -19.26 -18.35 12.36
N PHE A 130 -20.15 -17.87 11.48
CA PHE A 130 -21.32 -18.64 11.05
C PHE A 130 -21.15 -19.33 9.70
N ILE A 131 -20.40 -18.72 8.76
CA ILE A 131 -20.21 -19.26 7.41
C ILE A 131 -19.00 -20.17 7.36
N TYR A 132 -17.81 -19.63 7.66
CA TYR A 132 -16.56 -20.39 7.64
C TYR A 132 -16.36 -21.23 8.89
N LYS A 133 -16.97 -20.85 10.03
CA LYS A 133 -16.87 -21.54 11.32
C LYS A 133 -15.45 -21.70 11.84
N GLU A 134 -14.61 -20.73 11.49
CA GLU A 134 -13.19 -20.68 11.89
C GLU A 134 -12.97 -19.87 13.17
N LEU A 135 -13.93 -19.00 13.54
CA LEU A 135 -13.86 -18.16 14.73
C LEU A 135 -14.75 -18.70 15.86
N ASN A 136 -14.18 -18.81 17.06
CA ASN A 136 -14.90 -19.08 18.29
C ASN A 136 -14.77 -17.89 19.26
N LEU A 137 -15.56 -17.89 20.36
CA LEU A 137 -15.56 -16.79 21.34
C LEU A 137 -14.17 -16.48 21.95
N LYS A 138 -13.31 -17.49 22.09
CA LYS A 138 -11.94 -17.30 22.62
C LYS A 138 -11.04 -16.60 21.58
N ASP A 139 -11.20 -16.95 20.31
CA ASP A 139 -10.46 -16.32 19.21
C ASP A 139 -10.88 -14.87 19.05
N ILE A 140 -12.18 -14.57 19.15
CA ILE A 140 -12.70 -13.19 19.12
C ILE A 140 -12.07 -12.36 20.26
N GLY A 141 -12.00 -12.92 21.48
CA GLY A 141 -11.37 -12.22 22.61
C GLY A 141 -9.89 -11.92 22.38
N ARG A 142 -9.13 -12.85 21.79
CA ARG A 142 -7.73 -12.62 21.42
C ARG A 142 -7.59 -11.58 20.32
N LEU A 143 -8.39 -11.68 19.26
CA LEU A 143 -8.42 -10.71 18.16
C LEU A 143 -8.69 -9.29 18.66
N LEU A 144 -9.63 -9.12 19.60
CA LEU A 144 -9.92 -7.80 20.16
C LEU A 144 -8.74 -7.23 20.94
N ILE A 145 -8.00 -8.05 21.69
CA ILE A 145 -6.79 -7.61 22.40
C ILE A 145 -5.70 -7.21 21.41
N ASP A 146 -5.45 -8.01 20.39
CA ASP A 146 -4.45 -7.75 19.36
C ASP A 146 -4.78 -6.48 18.56
N ILE A 147 -6.06 -6.32 18.17
CA ILE A 147 -6.56 -5.11 17.49
C ILE A 147 -6.39 -3.88 18.40
N ALA A 148 -6.73 -3.99 19.69
CA ALA A 148 -6.58 -2.88 20.63
C ALA A 148 -5.12 -2.45 20.76
N GLY A 149 -4.18 -3.42 20.81
CA GLY A 149 -2.74 -3.14 20.83
C GLY A 149 -2.28 -2.39 19.58
N ASN A 150 -2.61 -2.91 18.40
CA ASN A 150 -2.23 -2.28 17.12
C ASN A 150 -2.87 -0.90 16.95
N THR A 151 -4.16 -0.76 17.27
CA THR A 151 -4.86 0.53 17.19
C THR A 151 -4.25 1.55 18.15
N SER A 152 -3.91 1.14 19.38
CA SER A 152 -3.28 2.03 20.37
C SER A 152 -1.92 2.53 19.88
N LEU A 153 -1.13 1.67 19.23
CA LEU A 153 0.14 2.06 18.63
C LEU A 153 -0.05 3.13 17.54
N VAL A 154 -0.98 2.89 16.62
CA VAL A 154 -1.29 3.85 15.54
C VAL A 154 -1.78 5.18 16.10
N LEU A 155 -2.70 5.17 17.08
CA LEU A 155 -3.20 6.40 17.73
C LEU A 155 -2.09 7.15 18.46
N LEU A 156 -1.16 6.45 19.12
CA LEU A 156 0.00 7.07 19.77
C LEU A 156 0.90 7.76 18.73
N ILE A 157 1.17 7.10 17.60
CA ILE A 157 1.95 7.68 16.50
C ILE A 157 1.26 8.93 15.95
N ILE A 158 -0.05 8.90 15.72
CA ILE A 158 -0.82 10.06 15.26
C ILE A 158 -0.70 11.23 16.26
N GLY A 159 -0.85 10.94 17.54
CA GLY A 159 -0.73 11.96 18.58
C GLY A 159 0.68 12.59 18.63
N CYS A 160 1.73 11.77 18.57
CA CYS A 160 3.12 12.23 18.52
C CYS A 160 3.42 13.03 17.25
N ALA A 161 2.92 12.56 16.09
CA ALA A 161 3.08 13.24 14.80
C ALA A 161 2.40 14.62 14.81
N GLY A 162 1.23 14.76 15.44
CA GLY A 162 0.56 16.05 15.63
C GLY A 162 1.41 17.05 16.42
N ALA A 163 1.98 16.62 17.54
CA ALA A 163 2.89 17.43 18.33
C ALA A 163 4.16 17.81 17.56
N PHE A 164 4.74 16.85 16.82
CA PHE A 164 5.91 17.08 15.97
C PHE A 164 5.62 18.09 14.86
N THR A 165 4.49 17.93 14.16
CA THR A 165 4.04 18.88 13.12
C THR A 165 3.86 20.29 13.68
N TRP A 166 3.23 20.41 14.85
CA TRP A 166 3.09 21.70 15.51
C TRP A 166 4.45 22.35 15.82
N PHE A 167 5.40 21.56 16.32
CA PHE A 167 6.77 22.03 16.57
C PHE A 167 7.48 22.48 15.29
N LEU A 168 7.40 21.70 14.21
CA LEU A 168 8.00 22.05 12.92
C LEU A 168 7.45 23.37 12.36
N ASN A 169 6.14 23.57 12.48
CA ASN A 169 5.48 24.79 12.02
C ASN A 169 5.89 26.01 12.88
N MET A 170 5.96 25.83 14.20
CA MET A 170 6.42 26.90 15.12
C MET A 170 7.87 27.34 14.84
N GLN A 171 8.73 26.40 14.47
CA GLN A 171 10.12 26.69 14.14
C GLN A 171 10.30 27.19 12.68
N GLY A 172 9.24 27.27 11.89
CA GLY A 172 9.31 27.68 10.49
C GLY A 172 10.06 26.68 9.58
N ILE A 173 10.27 25.46 10.07
CA ILE A 173 11.03 24.42 9.32
C ILE A 173 10.30 24.05 8.05
N THR A 174 8.96 23.90 8.10
CA THR A 174 8.13 23.62 6.93
C THR A 174 8.30 24.69 5.86
N ALA A 175 8.29 25.97 6.24
CA ALA A 175 8.51 27.08 5.32
C ALA A 175 9.94 27.09 4.73
N SER A 176 10.94 26.76 5.57
CA SER A 176 12.33 26.65 5.12
C SER A 176 12.56 25.54 4.11
N ILE A 177 11.90 24.38 4.33
CA ILE A 177 11.93 23.25 3.37
C ILE A 177 11.23 23.66 2.07
N GLY A 178 10.09 24.36 2.14
CA GLY A 178 9.40 24.91 0.98
C GLY A 178 10.31 25.84 0.16
N ALA A 179 10.92 26.81 0.83
CA ALA A 179 11.85 27.76 0.18
C ALA A 179 13.07 27.07 -0.42
N TRP A 180 13.60 26.02 0.23
CA TRP A 180 14.69 25.22 -0.33
C TRP A 180 14.26 24.49 -1.61
N PHE A 181 13.07 23.86 -1.62
CA PHE A 181 12.54 23.22 -2.83
C PHE A 181 12.33 24.22 -3.97
N GLU A 182 11.76 25.40 -3.69
CA GLU A 182 11.58 26.46 -4.68
C GLU A 182 12.91 26.95 -5.22
N ALA A 183 13.94 27.06 -4.39
CA ALA A 183 15.30 27.45 -4.81
C ALA A 183 15.98 26.37 -5.66
N VAL A 184 15.73 25.09 -5.38
CA VAL A 184 16.29 23.97 -6.18
C VAL A 184 15.59 23.87 -7.54
N SER A 185 14.26 23.99 -7.56
CA SER A 185 13.50 24.01 -8.82
C SER A 185 12.02 24.33 -8.60
N SER A 186 11.49 25.22 -9.44
CA SER A 186 10.05 25.45 -9.59
C SER A 186 9.36 24.34 -10.42
N SER A 187 10.07 23.31 -10.84
CA SER A 187 9.52 22.25 -11.68
C SER A 187 8.83 21.18 -10.85
N LYS A 188 7.52 20.97 -11.11
CA LYS A 188 6.74 19.86 -10.52
C LYS A 188 7.43 18.51 -10.67
N PHE A 189 8.07 18.27 -11.81
CA PHE A 189 8.73 17.00 -12.11
C PHE A 189 9.94 16.77 -11.19
N ILE A 190 10.78 17.79 -10.99
CA ILE A 190 11.97 17.69 -10.12
C ILE A 190 11.53 17.51 -8.66
N PHE A 191 10.51 18.25 -8.22
CA PHE A 191 9.93 18.09 -6.89
C PHE A 191 9.44 16.65 -6.67
N MET A 192 8.65 16.09 -7.59
CA MET A 192 8.15 14.72 -7.50
C MET A 192 9.28 13.69 -7.51
N ALA A 193 10.29 13.86 -8.35
CA ALA A 193 11.45 12.96 -8.42
C ALA A 193 12.24 12.94 -7.10
N LEU A 194 12.52 14.12 -6.53
CA LEU A 194 13.19 14.25 -5.23
C LEU A 194 12.34 13.67 -4.09
N THR A 195 11.04 13.92 -4.13
CA THR A 195 10.08 13.34 -3.17
C THR A 195 10.10 11.81 -3.24
N ILE A 196 10.00 11.21 -4.42
CA ILE A 196 10.05 9.75 -4.60
C ILE A 196 11.37 9.19 -4.04
N LEU A 197 12.49 9.81 -4.34
CA LEU A 197 13.80 9.37 -3.84
C LEU A 197 13.87 9.43 -2.31
N LEU A 198 13.41 10.52 -1.72
CA LEU A 198 13.33 10.70 -0.26
C LEU A 198 12.42 9.63 0.38
N LEU A 199 11.23 9.42 -0.19
CA LEU A 199 10.24 8.48 0.34
C LEU A 199 10.69 7.02 0.20
N LEU A 200 11.36 6.65 -0.89
CA LEU A 200 11.99 5.33 -1.02
C LEU A 200 13.03 5.11 0.07
N PHE A 201 13.88 6.12 0.31
CA PHE A 201 14.88 6.05 1.36
C PHE A 201 14.23 5.94 2.75
N MET A 202 13.23 6.78 3.06
CA MET A 202 12.52 6.72 4.34
C MET A 202 11.81 5.38 4.54
N GLY A 203 11.11 4.89 3.53
CA GLY A 203 10.37 3.62 3.58
C GLY A 203 11.26 2.40 3.80
N CYS A 204 12.58 2.47 3.51
CA CYS A 204 13.51 1.40 3.86
C CYS A 204 13.67 1.22 5.38
N PHE A 205 13.41 2.25 6.19
CA PHE A 205 13.73 2.26 7.61
C PHE A 205 12.50 2.45 8.51
N MET A 206 11.39 2.93 7.95
CA MET A 206 10.21 3.36 8.70
C MET A 206 8.95 2.73 8.15
N GLU A 207 8.04 2.41 9.05
CA GLU A 207 6.70 1.93 8.71
C GLU A 207 5.93 2.99 7.91
N THR A 208 5.08 2.54 6.96
CA THR A 208 4.40 3.41 6.00
C THR A 208 3.50 4.45 6.65
N CYS A 209 2.66 4.07 7.63
CA CYS A 209 1.72 5.01 8.25
C CYS A 209 2.44 6.10 9.06
N ALA A 210 3.49 5.72 9.78
CA ALA A 210 4.32 6.68 10.52
C ALA A 210 5.00 7.67 9.57
N SER A 211 5.54 7.17 8.46
CA SER A 211 6.17 8.01 7.44
C SER A 211 5.18 8.95 6.76
N VAL A 212 3.97 8.48 6.43
CA VAL A 212 2.88 9.32 5.89
C VAL A 212 2.56 10.46 6.83
N LEU A 213 2.38 10.19 8.13
CA LEU A 213 2.05 11.23 9.13
C LEU A 213 3.16 12.25 9.30
N MET A 214 4.43 11.84 9.19
CA MET A 214 5.57 12.76 9.29
C MET A 214 5.74 13.64 8.06
N ILE A 215 5.58 13.05 6.87
CA ILE A 215 5.96 13.72 5.63
C ILE A 215 4.84 14.57 5.05
N THR A 216 3.57 14.17 5.24
CA THR A 216 2.41 14.88 4.67
C THR A 216 2.38 16.35 5.08
N PRO A 217 2.46 16.73 6.36
CA PRO A 217 2.39 18.13 6.75
C PRO A 217 3.61 18.96 6.30
N VAL A 218 4.70 18.30 5.92
CA VAL A 218 5.93 18.95 5.46
C VAL A 218 5.91 19.17 3.95
N LEU A 219 5.60 18.14 3.17
CA LEU A 219 5.69 18.19 1.71
C LEU A 219 4.39 18.59 1.01
N LEU A 220 3.21 18.32 1.61
CA LEU A 220 1.94 18.65 0.98
C LEU A 220 1.76 20.16 0.72
N PRO A 221 2.10 21.09 1.64
CA PRO A 221 2.02 22.52 1.36
C PRO A 221 2.89 22.93 0.17
N VAL A 222 4.08 22.31 0.01
CA VAL A 222 4.97 22.57 -1.12
C VAL A 222 4.38 21.99 -2.41
N ALA A 223 3.83 20.77 -2.37
CA ALA A 223 3.17 20.16 -3.51
C ALA A 223 2.01 21.03 -4.02
N THR A 224 1.16 21.52 -3.10
CA THR A 224 0.00 22.36 -3.44
C THR A 224 0.42 23.74 -3.96
N SER A 225 1.48 24.36 -3.43
CA SER A 225 2.02 25.63 -3.96
C SER A 225 2.53 25.49 -5.40
N LEU A 226 3.02 24.30 -5.75
CA LEU A 226 3.40 23.96 -7.13
C LEU A 226 2.20 23.57 -7.99
N GLY A 227 0.97 23.58 -7.46
CA GLY A 227 -0.26 23.19 -8.15
C GLY A 227 -0.31 21.69 -8.47
N ILE A 228 0.20 20.86 -7.56
CA ILE A 228 0.04 19.41 -7.57
C ILE A 228 -1.21 19.09 -6.76
N ASP A 229 -2.08 18.25 -7.31
CA ASP A 229 -3.30 17.81 -6.64
C ASP A 229 -2.98 17.01 -5.38
N PRO A 230 -3.63 17.28 -4.23
CA PRO A 230 -3.36 16.58 -2.97
C PRO A 230 -3.65 15.07 -3.01
N VAL A 231 -4.73 14.65 -3.67
CA VAL A 231 -5.10 13.23 -3.81
C VAL A 231 -4.07 12.50 -4.67
N TYR A 232 -3.72 13.09 -5.82
CA TYR A 232 -2.65 12.56 -6.67
C TYR A 232 -1.34 12.42 -5.90
N PHE A 233 -0.92 13.46 -5.19
CA PHE A 233 0.29 13.45 -4.38
C PHE A 233 0.26 12.33 -3.34
N GLY A 234 -0.85 12.19 -2.62
CA GLY A 234 -1.05 11.18 -1.58
C GLY A 234 -0.96 9.74 -2.09
N VAL A 235 -1.53 9.46 -3.25
CA VAL A 235 -1.43 8.13 -3.86
C VAL A 235 0.03 7.79 -4.18
N ILE A 236 0.80 8.73 -4.78
CA ILE A 236 2.22 8.51 -5.07
C ILE A 236 3.04 8.35 -3.78
N VAL A 237 2.75 9.12 -2.72
CA VAL A 237 3.37 8.98 -1.40
C VAL A 237 3.14 7.58 -0.83
N CYS A 238 1.89 7.11 -0.80
CA CYS A 238 1.55 5.79 -0.28
C CYS A 238 2.20 4.66 -1.09
N MET A 239 2.20 4.74 -2.43
CA MET A 239 2.86 3.77 -3.31
C MET A 239 4.37 3.69 -3.04
N THR A 240 5.00 4.85 -2.92
CA THR A 240 6.46 4.94 -2.79
C THR A 240 6.93 4.45 -1.43
N LEU A 241 6.28 4.87 -0.35
CA LEU A 241 6.60 4.41 1.00
C LEU A 241 6.38 2.91 1.17
N SER A 242 5.27 2.39 0.63
CA SER A 242 5.00 0.94 0.66
C SER A 242 6.08 0.14 -0.05
N LEU A 243 6.56 0.60 -1.21
CA LEU A 243 7.68 -0.04 -1.90
C LEU A 243 8.97 0.02 -1.08
N GLY A 244 9.18 1.10 -0.33
CA GLY A 244 10.34 1.25 0.56
C GLY A 244 10.47 0.08 1.54
N MET A 245 9.35 -0.42 2.10
CA MET A 245 9.35 -1.56 3.03
C MET A 245 9.87 -2.86 2.41
N ALA A 246 9.81 -3.00 1.09
CA ALA A 246 10.39 -4.14 0.36
C ALA A 246 11.77 -3.82 -0.25
N THR A 247 12.37 -2.67 0.07
CA THR A 247 13.61 -2.20 -0.57
C THR A 247 14.80 -2.27 0.39
N PRO A 248 15.95 -2.87 -0.02
CA PRO A 248 17.17 -2.81 0.78
C PRO A 248 17.62 -1.35 1.03
N PRO A 249 18.33 -1.04 2.14
CA PRO A 249 19.15 -1.95 2.95
C PRO A 249 18.43 -2.63 4.11
N VAL A 250 17.35 -2.07 4.64
CA VAL A 250 16.60 -2.69 5.74
C VAL A 250 15.37 -3.40 5.19
N GLY A 251 14.32 -2.67 4.82
CA GLY A 251 13.09 -3.24 4.25
C GLY A 251 12.41 -4.24 5.19
N GLU A 252 11.46 -3.76 6.00
CA GLU A 252 10.79 -4.59 7.01
C GLU A 252 10.19 -5.87 6.40
N ASP A 253 9.52 -5.75 5.26
CA ASP A 253 8.91 -6.88 4.55
C ASP A 253 9.92 -7.93 4.11
N LEU A 254 11.17 -7.52 3.77
CA LEU A 254 12.24 -8.43 3.40
C LEU A 254 12.63 -9.34 4.57
N TYR A 255 12.80 -8.78 5.76
CA TYR A 255 13.14 -9.58 6.93
C TYR A 255 12.02 -10.53 7.34
N ILE A 256 10.77 -10.08 7.23
CA ILE A 256 9.59 -10.91 7.51
C ILE A 256 9.53 -12.08 6.51
N ALA A 257 9.65 -11.80 5.21
CA ALA A 257 9.59 -12.81 4.16
C ALA A 257 10.73 -13.84 4.29
N ALA A 258 11.97 -13.37 4.52
CA ALA A 258 13.13 -14.24 4.75
C ALA A 258 12.93 -15.16 5.96
N THR A 259 12.43 -14.60 7.08
CA THR A 259 12.17 -15.35 8.31
C THR A 259 11.13 -16.44 8.10
N ILE A 260 10.00 -16.12 7.47
CA ILE A 260 8.92 -17.09 7.18
C ILE A 260 9.41 -18.18 6.22
N ALA A 261 10.22 -17.82 5.23
CA ALA A 261 10.78 -18.76 4.26
C ALA A 261 11.89 -19.64 4.82
N GLY A 262 12.48 -19.26 5.96
CA GLY A 262 13.64 -19.92 6.58
C GLY A 262 14.90 -19.80 5.73
N ILE A 263 15.14 -18.62 5.14
CA ILE A 263 16.30 -18.31 4.29
C ILE A 263 17.05 -17.10 4.84
N LYS A 264 18.26 -16.87 4.33
CA LYS A 264 19.01 -15.65 4.63
C LYS A 264 18.52 -14.49 3.77
N PHE A 265 18.44 -13.29 4.36
CA PHE A 265 18.07 -12.05 3.72
C PHE A 265 18.79 -11.82 2.38
N GLU A 266 20.10 -12.02 2.33
CA GLU A 266 20.91 -11.78 1.13
C GLU A 266 20.55 -12.70 -0.04
N GLN A 267 19.93 -13.84 0.25
CA GLN A 267 19.55 -14.82 -0.77
C GLN A 267 18.30 -14.37 -1.55
N GLU A 268 17.38 -13.66 -0.89
CA GLU A 268 16.16 -13.18 -1.56
C GLU A 268 16.36 -11.86 -2.29
N VAL A 269 17.27 -10.97 -1.81
CA VAL A 269 17.52 -9.64 -2.38
C VAL A 269 17.77 -9.67 -3.88
N LYS A 270 18.52 -10.67 -4.38
CA LYS A 270 18.79 -10.84 -5.82
C LYS A 270 17.53 -11.04 -6.67
N TYR A 271 16.45 -11.56 -6.08
CA TYR A 271 15.16 -11.75 -6.75
C TYR A 271 14.22 -10.58 -6.52
N VAL A 272 14.36 -9.90 -5.40
CA VAL A 272 13.60 -8.72 -5.04
C VAL A 272 13.99 -7.53 -5.91
N MET A 273 15.28 -7.28 -6.16
CA MET A 273 15.75 -6.11 -6.89
C MET A 273 15.12 -5.92 -8.28
N PRO A 274 14.97 -6.95 -9.13
CA PRO A 274 14.26 -6.79 -10.40
C PRO A 274 12.78 -6.40 -10.23
N LEU A 275 12.13 -6.87 -9.18
CA LEU A 275 10.73 -6.57 -8.86
C LEU A 275 10.60 -5.14 -8.32
N VAL A 276 11.52 -4.71 -7.46
CA VAL A 276 11.59 -3.32 -6.98
C VAL A 276 11.79 -2.35 -8.15
N LEU A 277 12.67 -2.67 -9.08
CA LEU A 277 12.85 -1.85 -10.29
C LEU A 277 11.56 -1.77 -11.13
N ALA A 278 10.85 -2.88 -11.29
CA ALA A 278 9.55 -2.88 -11.97
C ALA A 278 8.52 -1.99 -11.25
N ALA A 279 8.49 -2.07 -9.93
CA ALA A 279 7.62 -1.26 -9.08
C ALA A 279 7.98 0.24 -9.18
N ILE A 280 9.27 0.59 -9.16
CA ILE A 280 9.72 1.98 -9.38
C ILE A 280 9.26 2.48 -10.75
N ILE A 281 9.37 1.67 -11.81
CA ILE A 281 8.89 2.06 -13.14
C ILE A 281 7.37 2.30 -13.11
N ALA A 282 6.59 1.45 -12.42
CA ALA A 282 5.15 1.68 -12.27
C ALA A 282 4.84 3.00 -11.56
N ILE A 283 5.56 3.33 -10.46
CA ILE A 283 5.44 4.61 -9.76
C ILE A 283 5.78 5.77 -10.69
N LEU A 284 6.86 5.67 -11.44
CA LEU A 284 7.27 6.73 -12.38
C LEU A 284 6.26 6.93 -13.50
N ILE A 285 5.63 5.86 -14.03
CA ILE A 285 4.55 5.96 -15.02
C ILE A 285 3.35 6.71 -14.42
N CYS A 286 2.91 6.34 -13.22
CA CYS A 286 1.81 7.02 -12.52
C CYS A 286 2.16 8.50 -12.21
N THR A 287 3.43 8.78 -11.91
CA THR A 287 3.91 10.14 -11.67
C THR A 287 3.97 10.96 -12.94
N ALA A 288 4.41 10.38 -14.06
CA ALA A 288 4.50 11.08 -15.33
C ALA A 288 3.12 11.38 -15.96
N VAL A 289 2.11 10.57 -15.64
CA VAL A 289 0.75 10.68 -16.19
C VAL A 289 -0.27 10.80 -15.06
N PRO A 290 -0.47 12.01 -14.46
CA PRO A 290 -1.41 12.23 -13.35
C PRO A 290 -2.84 11.75 -13.64
N GLY A 291 -3.25 11.76 -14.91
CA GLY A 291 -4.55 11.25 -15.34
C GLY A 291 -4.78 9.77 -15.01
N ILE A 292 -3.74 8.96 -14.84
CA ILE A 292 -3.87 7.56 -14.39
C ILE A 292 -4.43 7.50 -12.97
N VAL A 293 -3.95 8.36 -12.09
CA VAL A 293 -4.38 8.44 -10.69
C VAL A 293 -5.74 9.14 -10.59
N MET A 294 -5.91 10.27 -11.29
CA MET A 294 -7.08 11.15 -11.15
C MET A 294 -8.29 10.73 -12.00
N PHE A 295 -8.18 9.67 -12.82
CA PHE A 295 -9.27 9.22 -13.70
C PHE A 295 -10.51 8.80 -12.92
N LEU A 296 -10.35 7.88 -11.96
CA LEU A 296 -11.49 7.41 -11.16
C LEU A 296 -11.98 8.44 -10.13
N PRO A 297 -11.12 9.19 -9.42
CA PRO A 297 -11.57 10.32 -8.62
C PRO A 297 -12.43 11.30 -9.41
N GLY A 298 -11.99 11.72 -10.60
CA GLY A 298 -12.75 12.61 -11.47
C GLY A 298 -14.05 12.01 -12.01
N LEU A 299 -14.15 10.68 -12.13
CA LEU A 299 -15.36 9.99 -12.58
C LEU A 299 -16.42 9.87 -11.48
N PHE A 300 -16.01 9.65 -10.23
CA PHE A 300 -16.92 9.37 -9.12
C PHE A 300 -17.24 10.59 -8.25
N PHE A 301 -16.32 11.56 -8.19
CA PHE A 301 -16.42 12.70 -7.27
C PHE A 301 -16.29 14.07 -7.97
N GLY A 302 -15.98 14.09 -9.29
CA GLY A 302 -15.81 15.29 -10.12
C GLY A 302 -17.07 15.90 -10.68
#